data_c70a020fb555f4d0307316950c7d3c44
#
_entry.id   c70a020fb555f4d0307316950c7d3c44
#
_cell.length_a   1.000
_cell.length_b   1.000
_cell.length_c   1.000
_cell.angle_alpha   90.00
_cell.angle_beta   90.00
_cell.angle_gamma   90.00
#
_symmetry.space_group_name_H-M   'P 1'
#
loop_
_entity.id
_entity.type
_entity.pdbx_description
1 polymer ?
#
loop_
_entity_poly.entity_id
_entity_poly.type
_entity_poly.pdbx_seq_one_letter_code
_entity_poly.pdbx_strand_id
1 'polypeptide(L)'
;MIQRNIRQLVQYGLQTGLITEADKIYTTNRLLELFRLDELEECSEEVSMSVDELEAVLAQMMDYAYAQGIMTENSIVYRDLFDTKIMSMLVPRPSEVISEFETRYEKSPMEATDYFYKLSQDTDYIRRYRIKKDQKWVAATKYGNLDITINLSKPEKDPKAIAAAKTAKQSGYPKCLLCMENEGYAGRVNHPARQNHRVIPVVINGSRWGFQYSPYVYYNEHCIVFNSQHIPMKIEHDTFCKLFDFVKQFPHYFVGSNADLPIVGGSILSHDHFQGGHYEFAMARAQVERTFTVKGFEDVEAGIVNWPMSVIRISAADSGRLVALADVILSAWRGYSDEAAFIFAETDGEPHNTITPIARKRGEKFELDLVLRNNITTEEHPLGVYHPHANLHHIKKENIGLIEVMGLAVLPARLKDEMEKLEEAILSGADLRKDELLEKHADWVEEFLPRYPQINKDTLMDIIHTEIGNVFMQVLEDSGVYKRNEEGQAAFDRFIESLNC
;
A
#
# COMPACT_ATOMS: atom_id res chain seq x y z
N MET A 1 -2.17 26.32 28.95
CA MET A 1 -2.49 25.52 27.71
C MET A 1 -1.71 24.22 27.70
N ILE A 2 -0.37 24.20 27.64
CA ILE A 2 0.45 22.98 27.51
C ILE A 2 0.19 21.96 28.64
N GLN A 3 0.05 22.37 29.88
CA GLN A 3 -0.23 21.51 31.02
C GLN A 3 -1.60 20.77 30.87
N ARG A 4 -2.61 21.48 30.34
CA ARG A 4 -3.91 20.86 30.02
C ARG A 4 -3.74 19.79 28.91
N ASN A 5 -2.98 20.09 27.85
CA ASN A 5 -2.70 19.14 26.75
C ASN A 5 -1.97 17.90 27.28
N ILE A 6 -1.02 18.06 28.22
CA ILE A 6 -0.34 16.92 28.86
C ILE A 6 -1.36 16.02 29.58
N ARG A 7 -2.27 16.60 30.37
CA ARG A 7 -3.32 15.82 31.03
C ARG A 7 -4.26 15.13 30.05
N GLN A 8 -4.66 15.85 28.99
CA GLN A 8 -5.49 15.28 27.93
C GLN A 8 -4.79 14.07 27.27
N LEU A 9 -3.51 14.20 26.95
CA LEU A 9 -2.76 13.11 26.31
C LEU A 9 -2.56 11.90 27.25
N VAL A 10 -2.30 12.15 28.56
CA VAL A 10 -2.22 11.07 29.56
C VAL A 10 -3.59 10.38 29.71
N GLN A 11 -4.68 11.14 29.72
CA GLN A 11 -6.04 10.58 29.75
C GLN A 11 -6.36 9.76 28.49
N TYR A 12 -5.92 10.24 27.32
CA TYR A 12 -6.00 9.47 26.07
C TYR A 12 -5.28 8.11 26.19
N GLY A 13 -4.05 8.11 26.74
CA GLY A 13 -3.28 6.88 26.94
C GLY A 13 -3.99 5.86 27.84
N LEU A 14 -4.65 6.33 28.92
CA LEU A 14 -5.45 5.49 29.82
C LEU A 14 -6.70 4.94 29.11
N GLN A 15 -7.44 5.79 28.40
CA GLN A 15 -8.68 5.40 27.72
C GLN A 15 -8.45 4.42 26.57
N THR A 16 -7.34 4.57 25.85
CA THR A 16 -6.99 3.66 24.75
C THR A 16 -6.29 2.38 25.22
N GLY A 17 -5.86 2.34 26.48
CA GLY A 17 -5.10 1.23 27.05
C GLY A 17 -3.64 1.19 26.62
N LEU A 18 -3.09 2.30 26.11
CA LEU A 18 -1.65 2.41 25.80
C LEU A 18 -0.81 2.44 27.08
N ILE A 19 -1.36 3.00 28.16
CA ILE A 19 -0.77 3.04 29.50
C ILE A 19 -1.81 2.60 30.52
N THR A 20 -1.34 2.17 31.69
CA THR A 20 -2.18 1.82 32.85
C THR A 20 -2.13 2.92 33.89
N GLU A 21 -2.98 2.85 34.93
CA GLU A 21 -2.92 3.80 36.07
C GLU A 21 -1.54 3.79 36.75
N ALA A 22 -0.83 2.66 36.73
CA ALA A 22 0.52 2.55 37.28
C ALA A 22 1.55 3.40 36.49
N ASP A 23 1.32 3.62 35.21
CA ASP A 23 2.22 4.36 34.32
C ASP A 23 1.94 5.87 34.32
N LYS A 24 0.81 6.30 34.84
CA LYS A 24 0.30 7.67 34.75
C LYS A 24 1.31 8.75 35.22
N ILE A 25 1.89 8.56 36.39
CA ILE A 25 2.89 9.51 36.96
C ILE A 25 4.15 9.50 36.11
N TYR A 26 4.64 8.31 35.76
CA TYR A 26 5.84 8.16 34.93
C TYR A 26 5.67 8.84 33.56
N THR A 27 4.57 8.59 32.87
CA THR A 27 4.26 9.19 31.56
C THR A 27 4.12 10.71 31.67
N THR A 28 3.44 11.21 32.73
CA THR A 28 3.34 12.65 32.99
C THR A 28 4.72 13.28 33.13
N ASN A 29 5.60 12.71 33.96
CA ASN A 29 6.94 13.23 34.18
C ASN A 29 7.80 13.19 32.88
N ARG A 30 7.64 12.17 32.05
CA ARG A 30 8.32 12.11 30.73
C ARG A 30 7.84 13.22 29.79
N LEU A 31 6.56 13.55 29.82
CA LEU A 31 6.02 14.66 29.03
C LEU A 31 6.49 16.01 29.59
N LEU A 32 6.51 16.21 30.92
CA LEU A 32 7.07 17.42 31.55
C LEU A 32 8.53 17.62 31.11
N GLU A 33 9.38 16.58 31.20
CA GLU A 33 10.77 16.63 30.75
C GLU A 33 10.87 17.03 29.27
N LEU A 34 10.04 16.43 28.36
CA LEU A 34 10.05 16.74 26.96
C LEU A 34 9.75 18.20 26.66
N PHE A 35 8.82 18.80 27.42
CA PHE A 35 8.39 20.19 27.26
C PHE A 35 9.16 21.16 28.16
N ARG A 36 10.18 20.70 28.89
CA ARG A 36 11.02 21.50 29.81
C ARG A 36 10.21 22.23 30.89
N LEU A 37 9.26 21.49 31.46
CA LEU A 37 8.41 21.97 32.56
C LEU A 37 8.86 21.35 33.88
N ASP A 38 8.99 22.15 34.95
CA ASP A 38 9.43 21.67 36.24
C ASP A 38 8.26 21.14 37.11
N GLU A 39 7.03 21.52 36.78
CA GLU A 39 5.85 21.16 37.57
C GLU A 39 4.59 21.03 36.69
N LEU A 40 3.60 20.33 37.23
CA LEU A 40 2.23 20.27 36.71
C LEU A 40 1.30 20.93 37.75
N GLU A 41 0.76 22.10 37.42
CA GLU A 41 -0.17 22.82 38.29
C GLU A 41 -1.36 21.97 38.69
N GLU A 42 -1.85 22.07 39.91
CA GLU A 42 -3.08 21.39 40.32
C GLU A 42 -4.28 21.89 39.51
N CYS A 43 -5.10 20.96 39.03
CA CYS A 43 -6.32 21.26 38.28
C CYS A 43 -7.48 20.49 38.89
N SER A 44 -8.53 21.20 39.29
CA SER A 44 -9.75 20.60 39.84
C SER A 44 -10.71 20.10 38.77
N GLU A 45 -10.46 20.41 37.49
CA GLU A 45 -11.32 19.98 36.38
C GLU A 45 -10.92 18.56 35.90
N GLU A 46 -11.89 17.67 35.77
CA GLU A 46 -11.70 16.41 35.03
C GLU A 46 -11.43 16.71 33.57
N VAL A 47 -10.32 16.23 33.09
CA VAL A 47 -9.94 16.37 31.68
C VAL A 47 -10.37 15.11 30.94
N SER A 48 -11.33 15.27 30.05
CA SER A 48 -11.68 14.22 29.06
C SER A 48 -11.01 14.49 27.70
N MET A 49 -10.81 13.46 26.94
CA MET A 49 -10.29 13.58 25.59
C MET A 49 -10.91 12.49 24.70
N SER A 50 -11.49 12.87 23.58
CA SER A 50 -11.91 11.92 22.56
C SER A 50 -10.74 11.56 21.62
N VAL A 51 -10.83 10.41 20.97
CA VAL A 51 -9.83 9.98 19.96
C VAL A 51 -9.72 10.97 18.80
N ASP A 52 -10.83 11.61 18.43
CA ASP A 52 -10.88 12.59 17.34
C ASP A 52 -10.21 13.94 17.69
N GLU A 53 -9.96 14.22 18.99
CA GLU A 53 -9.27 15.43 19.44
C GLU A 53 -7.74 15.30 19.42
N LEU A 54 -7.18 14.10 19.15
CA LEU A 54 -5.74 13.86 19.21
C LEU A 54 -4.95 14.79 18.27
N GLU A 55 -5.40 14.98 17.03
CA GLU A 55 -4.76 15.89 16.06
C GLU A 55 -4.64 17.31 16.62
N ALA A 56 -5.72 17.83 17.19
CA ALA A 56 -5.76 19.19 17.73
C ALA A 56 -4.86 19.34 18.95
N VAL A 57 -4.86 18.37 19.86
CA VAL A 57 -4.00 18.38 21.07
C VAL A 57 -2.52 18.31 20.67
N LEU A 58 -2.14 17.39 19.78
CA LEU A 58 -0.77 17.30 19.29
C LEU A 58 -0.34 18.57 18.55
N ALA A 59 -1.23 19.17 17.73
CA ALA A 59 -0.95 20.44 17.05
C ALA A 59 -0.61 21.56 18.03
N GLN A 60 -1.42 21.73 19.09
CA GLN A 60 -1.18 22.73 20.16
C GLN A 60 0.13 22.47 20.92
N MET A 61 0.44 21.17 21.19
CA MET A 61 1.70 20.80 21.85
C MET A 61 2.91 21.13 20.99
N MET A 62 2.83 20.90 19.67
CA MET A 62 3.88 21.25 18.72
C MET A 62 4.05 22.76 18.55
N ASP A 63 2.95 23.51 18.52
CA ASP A 63 3.00 24.98 18.48
C ASP A 63 3.70 25.55 19.72
N TYR A 64 3.40 25.01 20.89
CA TYR A 64 4.12 25.36 22.12
C TYR A 64 5.61 25.01 22.01
N ALA A 65 5.95 23.80 21.58
CA ALA A 65 7.33 23.36 21.44
C ALA A 65 8.14 24.25 20.48
N TYR A 66 7.52 24.68 19.37
CA TYR A 66 8.15 25.62 18.44
C TYR A 66 8.35 27.00 19.07
N ALA A 67 7.33 27.54 19.74
CA ALA A 67 7.39 28.84 20.40
C ALA A 67 8.45 28.90 21.53
N GLN A 68 8.70 27.77 22.22
CA GLN A 68 9.72 27.64 23.26
C GLN A 68 11.10 27.21 22.73
N GLY A 69 11.30 27.11 21.43
CA GLY A 69 12.58 26.70 20.85
C GLY A 69 12.98 25.24 21.17
N ILE A 70 12.02 24.39 21.52
CA ILE A 70 12.22 22.96 21.72
C ILE A 70 12.25 22.27 20.35
N MET A 71 11.38 22.69 19.44
CA MET A 71 11.35 22.31 18.04
C MET A 71 11.99 23.42 17.19
N THR A 72 12.95 23.07 16.34
CA THR A 72 13.77 24.07 15.63
C THR A 72 13.11 24.65 14.39
N GLU A 73 12.20 23.90 13.76
CA GLU A 73 11.52 24.25 12.52
C GLU A 73 10.04 23.88 12.62
N ASN A 74 9.16 24.65 11.95
CA ASN A 74 7.70 24.41 11.98
C ASN A 74 7.16 23.87 10.65
N SER A 75 7.97 23.07 9.93
CA SER A 75 7.50 22.37 8.73
C SER A 75 6.86 21.02 9.06
N ILE A 76 6.08 20.48 8.14
CA ILE A 76 5.39 19.19 8.31
C ILE A 76 6.36 18.05 8.70
N VAL A 77 7.58 18.05 8.16
CA VAL A 77 8.59 17.03 8.47
C VAL A 77 9.02 17.11 9.94
N TYR A 78 9.32 18.32 10.45
CA TYR A 78 9.72 18.50 11.85
C TYR A 78 8.56 18.25 12.82
N ARG A 79 7.34 18.61 12.44
CA ARG A 79 6.14 18.28 13.19
C ARG A 79 5.96 16.77 13.30
N ASP A 80 6.12 16.04 12.18
CA ASP A 80 6.01 14.57 12.16
C ASP A 80 7.11 13.86 12.96
N LEU A 81 8.30 14.45 13.06
CA LEU A 81 9.35 13.95 13.94
C LEU A 81 9.01 14.18 15.41
N PHE A 82 8.42 15.32 15.73
CA PHE A 82 8.18 15.71 17.11
C PHE A 82 6.89 15.11 17.68
N ASP A 83 5.79 15.04 16.91
CA ASP A 83 4.56 14.38 17.37
C ASP A 83 4.78 12.89 17.62
N THR A 84 5.55 12.22 16.76
CA THR A 84 5.97 10.82 16.97
C THR A 84 6.77 10.67 18.27
N LYS A 85 7.63 11.64 18.60
CA LYS A 85 8.36 11.67 19.87
C LYS A 85 7.42 11.90 21.07
N ILE A 86 6.43 12.79 20.96
CA ILE A 86 5.41 12.97 21.99
C ILE A 86 4.66 11.65 22.23
N MET A 87 4.12 11.05 21.19
CA MET A 87 3.36 9.81 21.28
C MET A 87 4.19 8.66 21.85
N SER A 88 5.48 8.63 21.59
CA SER A 88 6.36 7.57 22.12
C SER A 88 6.40 7.47 23.65
N MET A 89 5.98 8.52 24.35
CA MET A 89 5.90 8.51 25.82
C MET A 89 4.76 7.63 26.36
N LEU A 90 3.79 7.29 25.49
CA LEU A 90 2.64 6.46 25.85
C LEU A 90 2.76 5.03 25.31
N VAL A 91 3.69 4.78 24.39
CA VAL A 91 3.73 3.49 23.65
C VAL A 91 4.36 2.41 24.50
N PRO A 92 3.70 1.24 24.69
CA PRO A 92 4.26 0.10 25.39
C PRO A 92 5.59 -0.37 24.77
N ARG A 93 6.43 -1.02 25.56
CA ARG A 93 7.68 -1.60 25.04
C ARG A 93 7.42 -2.72 24.05
N PRO A 94 8.36 -2.97 23.08
CA PRO A 94 8.20 -4.08 22.13
C PRO A 94 7.90 -5.42 22.80
N SER A 95 8.58 -5.76 23.91
CA SER A 95 8.35 -7.02 24.63
C SER A 95 6.92 -7.14 25.19
N GLU A 96 6.32 -6.05 25.64
CA GLU A 96 4.94 -6.04 26.16
C GLU A 96 3.95 -6.25 25.01
N VAL A 97 4.15 -5.56 23.88
CA VAL A 97 3.31 -5.68 22.68
C VAL A 97 3.38 -7.09 22.10
N ILE A 98 4.59 -7.67 22.01
CA ILE A 98 4.78 -9.03 21.51
C ILE A 98 4.08 -10.03 22.43
N SER A 99 4.27 -9.94 23.75
CA SER A 99 3.63 -10.85 24.72
C SER A 99 2.12 -10.79 24.67
N GLU A 100 1.54 -9.60 24.53
CA GLU A 100 0.08 -9.43 24.41
C GLU A 100 -0.43 -9.97 23.07
N PHE A 101 0.32 -9.74 21.97
CA PHE A 101 -0.01 -10.30 20.67
C PHE A 101 -0.03 -11.85 20.71
N GLU A 102 1.01 -12.46 21.27
CA GLU A 102 1.12 -13.92 21.41
C GLU A 102 -0.02 -14.48 22.26
N THR A 103 -0.33 -13.85 23.40
CA THR A 103 -1.44 -14.26 24.28
C THR A 103 -2.80 -14.23 23.56
N ARG A 104 -3.01 -13.24 22.68
CA ARG A 104 -4.24 -13.17 21.87
C ARG A 104 -4.21 -14.15 20.71
N TYR A 105 -3.05 -14.37 20.11
CA TYR A 105 -2.87 -15.32 19.03
C TYR A 105 -3.18 -16.77 19.46
N GLU A 106 -2.88 -17.14 20.71
CA GLU A 106 -3.29 -18.42 21.28
C GLU A 106 -4.82 -18.63 21.29
N LYS A 107 -5.58 -17.54 21.35
CA LYS A 107 -7.06 -17.61 21.27
C LYS A 107 -7.50 -17.61 19.81
N SER A 108 -7.03 -16.65 19.03
CA SER A 108 -7.36 -16.52 17.62
C SER A 108 -6.36 -15.59 16.91
N PRO A 109 -5.88 -15.94 15.70
CA PRO A 109 -5.08 -15.03 14.88
C PRO A 109 -5.76 -13.68 14.64
N MET A 110 -7.10 -13.66 14.52
CA MET A 110 -7.87 -12.43 14.31
C MET A 110 -7.84 -11.53 15.56
N GLU A 111 -8.00 -12.07 16.76
CA GLU A 111 -7.87 -11.25 17.99
C GLU A 111 -6.50 -10.61 18.15
N ALA A 112 -5.45 -11.31 17.71
CA ALA A 112 -4.10 -10.79 17.74
C ALA A 112 -3.89 -9.63 16.73
N THR A 113 -4.38 -9.81 15.51
CA THR A 113 -4.30 -8.77 14.47
C THR A 113 -5.16 -7.57 14.78
N ASP A 114 -6.39 -7.76 15.30
CA ASP A 114 -7.27 -6.67 15.77
C ASP A 114 -6.60 -5.83 16.85
N TYR A 115 -5.98 -6.47 17.85
CA TYR A 115 -5.22 -5.78 18.88
C TYR A 115 -4.08 -4.95 18.28
N PHE A 116 -3.28 -5.56 17.42
CA PHE A 116 -2.10 -4.90 16.88
C PHE A 116 -2.46 -3.78 15.90
N TYR A 117 -3.56 -3.94 15.14
CA TYR A 117 -4.08 -2.88 14.28
C TYR A 117 -4.60 -1.70 15.10
N LYS A 118 -5.39 -1.99 16.16
CA LYS A 118 -5.85 -0.96 17.09
C LYS A 118 -4.68 -0.24 17.76
N LEU A 119 -3.67 -0.96 18.25
CA LEU A 119 -2.46 -0.38 18.82
C LEU A 119 -1.79 0.57 17.81
N SER A 120 -1.63 0.15 16.55
CA SER A 120 -1.01 0.95 15.50
C SER A 120 -1.78 2.25 15.21
N GLN A 121 -3.09 2.26 15.41
CA GLN A 121 -3.93 3.45 15.31
C GLN A 121 -3.83 4.33 16.56
N ASP A 122 -3.90 3.75 17.76
CA ASP A 122 -3.91 4.49 19.01
C ASP A 122 -2.54 5.11 19.34
N THR A 123 -1.45 4.53 18.87
CA THR A 123 -0.11 5.11 18.96
C THR A 123 0.13 6.26 17.96
N ASP A 124 -0.86 6.62 17.16
CA ASP A 124 -0.74 7.59 16.06
C ASP A 124 0.34 7.22 15.01
N TYR A 125 0.74 5.97 14.97
CA TYR A 125 1.54 5.45 13.86
C TYR A 125 0.70 5.42 12.57
N ILE A 126 -0.55 4.98 12.67
CA ILE A 126 -1.60 5.15 11.66
C ILE A 126 -2.37 6.42 12.00
N ARG A 127 -2.09 7.50 11.29
CA ARG A 127 -2.72 8.80 11.51
C ARG A 127 -4.14 8.85 10.93
N ARG A 128 -5.12 8.40 11.71
CA ARG A 128 -6.53 8.29 11.28
C ARG A 128 -7.07 9.58 10.65
N TYR A 129 -6.74 10.73 11.21
CA TYR A 129 -7.18 12.04 10.73
C TYR A 129 -6.59 12.40 9.35
N ARG A 130 -5.42 11.88 8.97
CA ARG A 130 -4.88 12.04 7.61
C ARG A 130 -5.61 11.13 6.63
N ILE A 131 -5.85 9.88 7.01
CA ILE A 131 -6.53 8.89 6.18
C ILE A 131 -7.98 9.30 5.90
N LYS A 132 -8.66 9.94 6.86
CA LYS A 132 -10.01 10.51 6.67
C LYS A 132 -10.08 11.56 5.55
N LYS A 133 -8.94 12.16 5.15
CA LYS A 133 -8.87 13.14 4.05
C LYS A 133 -8.81 12.49 2.68
N ASP A 134 -8.44 11.21 2.57
CA ASP A 134 -8.38 10.50 1.31
C ASP A 134 -9.76 10.49 0.63
N GLN A 135 -9.78 10.80 -0.66
CA GLN A 135 -11.00 10.67 -1.46
C GLN A 135 -11.08 9.24 -2.00
N LYS A 136 -12.21 8.57 -1.75
CA LYS A 136 -12.40 7.16 -2.11
C LYS A 136 -13.75 6.97 -2.77
N TRP A 137 -13.76 6.25 -3.90
CA TRP A 137 -15.00 5.85 -4.58
C TRP A 137 -14.80 4.53 -5.31
N VAL A 138 -15.90 3.99 -5.82
CA VAL A 138 -15.93 2.75 -6.61
C VAL A 138 -16.33 3.09 -8.03
N ALA A 139 -15.58 2.60 -9.00
CA ALA A 139 -15.88 2.74 -10.42
C ALA A 139 -16.31 1.39 -11.01
N ALA A 140 -17.52 1.34 -11.57
CA ALA A 140 -18.03 0.15 -12.25
C ALA A 140 -17.37 0.00 -13.62
N THR A 141 -16.84 -1.19 -13.92
CA THR A 141 -16.20 -1.51 -15.20
C THR A 141 -16.68 -2.85 -15.74
N LYS A 142 -16.31 -3.18 -16.97
CA LYS A 142 -16.60 -4.49 -17.58
C LYS A 142 -15.92 -5.68 -16.84
N TYR A 143 -14.95 -5.41 -15.98
CA TYR A 143 -14.25 -6.42 -15.16
C TYR A 143 -14.73 -6.45 -13.70
N GLY A 144 -15.76 -5.68 -13.38
CA GLY A 144 -16.28 -5.49 -12.03
C GLY A 144 -15.93 -4.11 -11.46
N ASN A 145 -16.19 -3.96 -10.18
CA ASN A 145 -16.00 -2.70 -9.47
C ASN A 145 -14.55 -2.50 -9.05
N LEU A 146 -13.90 -1.45 -9.56
CA LEU A 146 -12.56 -1.03 -9.15
C LEU A 146 -12.64 -0.02 -8.00
N ASP A 147 -11.73 -0.14 -7.05
CA ASP A 147 -11.59 0.81 -5.96
C ASP A 147 -10.63 1.93 -6.38
N ILE A 148 -11.04 3.19 -6.22
CA ILE A 148 -10.23 4.35 -6.59
C ILE A 148 -9.97 5.18 -5.34
N THR A 149 -8.74 5.58 -5.13
CA THR A 149 -8.33 6.43 -4.02
C THR A 149 -7.39 7.52 -4.50
N ILE A 150 -7.74 8.80 -4.26
CA ILE A 150 -6.78 9.90 -4.27
C ILE A 150 -6.18 9.96 -2.87
N ASN A 151 -4.89 9.61 -2.77
CA ASN A 151 -4.22 9.51 -1.48
C ASN A 151 -3.72 10.86 -1.00
N LEU A 152 -4.35 11.39 0.06
CA LEU A 152 -4.00 12.64 0.72
C LEU A 152 -3.30 12.41 2.08
N SER A 153 -3.22 11.16 2.52
CA SER A 153 -2.61 10.80 3.82
C SER A 153 -1.08 10.84 3.80
N LYS A 154 -0.47 10.69 2.60
CA LYS A 154 0.98 10.83 2.42
C LYS A 154 1.32 12.30 2.19
N PRO A 155 1.95 13.00 3.16
CA PRO A 155 2.24 14.41 3.00
C PRO A 155 3.20 14.65 1.83
N GLU A 156 2.87 15.63 0.99
CA GLU A 156 3.79 16.11 -0.03
C GLU A 156 4.96 16.82 0.66
N LYS A 157 6.16 16.55 0.19
CA LYS A 157 7.36 17.19 0.75
C LYS A 157 7.43 18.63 0.28
N ASP A 158 7.46 19.57 1.21
CA ASP A 158 7.78 20.96 0.97
C ASP A 158 9.13 21.08 0.22
N PRO A 159 9.26 21.97 -0.78
CA PRO A 159 10.53 22.23 -1.47
C PRO A 159 11.72 22.49 -0.54
N LYS A 160 11.51 23.18 0.59
CA LYS A 160 12.55 23.39 1.61
C LYS A 160 12.96 22.07 2.29
N ALA A 161 12.00 21.21 2.60
CA ALA A 161 12.28 19.90 3.16
C ALA A 161 13.01 18.98 2.16
N ILE A 162 12.69 19.07 0.87
CA ILE A 162 13.41 18.37 -0.20
C ILE A 162 14.87 18.85 -0.28
N ALA A 163 15.10 20.17 -0.24
CA ALA A 163 16.43 20.75 -0.25
C ALA A 163 17.25 20.35 0.99
N ALA A 164 16.64 20.43 2.18
CA ALA A 164 17.27 19.99 3.42
C ALA A 164 17.61 18.48 3.40
N ALA A 165 16.74 17.65 2.85
CA ALA A 165 16.98 16.21 2.72
C ALA A 165 18.15 15.89 1.77
N LYS A 166 18.35 16.68 0.70
CA LYS A 166 19.48 16.52 -0.23
C LYS A 166 20.83 16.85 0.42
N THR A 167 20.85 17.82 1.32
CA THR A 167 22.08 18.26 2.04
C THR A 167 22.29 17.52 3.35
N ALA A 168 21.30 16.76 3.83
CA ALA A 168 21.41 15.99 5.06
C ALA A 168 22.47 14.90 4.96
N LYS A 169 23.19 14.67 6.07
CA LYS A 169 24.16 13.57 6.17
C LYS A 169 23.46 12.24 5.85
N GLN A 170 23.96 11.54 4.87
CA GLN A 170 23.49 10.18 4.57
C GLN A 170 23.89 9.23 5.69
N SER A 171 22.96 8.39 6.11
CA SER A 171 23.17 7.37 7.13
C SER A 171 22.68 6.03 6.61
N GLY A 172 23.47 5.00 6.78
CA GLY A 172 23.08 3.62 6.49
C GLY A 172 22.26 2.94 7.60
N TYR A 173 21.75 3.72 8.59
CA TYR A 173 20.95 3.20 9.70
C TYR A 173 19.70 4.07 9.93
N PRO A 174 18.51 3.45 9.84
CA PRO A 174 18.20 2.19 9.18
C PRO A 174 18.56 2.22 7.69
N LYS A 175 18.85 1.07 7.07
CA LYS A 175 19.23 1.01 5.65
C LYS A 175 18.05 1.39 4.73
N CYS A 176 16.83 0.97 5.08
CA CYS A 176 15.60 1.35 4.35
C CYS A 176 14.40 1.42 5.30
N LEU A 177 13.22 1.77 4.75
CA LEU A 177 11.97 1.93 5.52
C LEU A 177 11.40 0.62 6.10
N LEU A 178 11.90 -0.54 5.66
CA LEU A 178 11.42 -1.87 6.08
C LEU A 178 12.38 -2.58 7.03
N CYS A 179 13.57 -1.99 7.35
CA CYS A 179 14.50 -2.63 8.28
C CYS A 179 13.94 -2.67 9.71
N MET A 180 14.25 -3.74 10.45
CA MET A 180 13.87 -3.90 11.87
C MET A 180 14.30 -2.71 12.73
N GLU A 181 15.43 -2.11 12.39
CA GLU A 181 16.02 -0.94 13.07
C GLU A 181 15.14 0.31 13.02
N ASN A 182 14.06 0.30 12.26
CA ASN A 182 13.08 1.39 12.30
C ASN A 182 12.29 1.40 13.62
N GLU A 183 12.06 0.26 14.26
CA GLU A 183 11.32 0.21 15.51
C GLU A 183 11.97 1.10 16.59
N GLY A 184 11.24 2.09 17.07
CA GLY A 184 11.75 3.06 18.06
C GLY A 184 12.71 4.11 17.51
N TYR A 185 12.98 4.15 16.19
CA TYR A 185 13.93 5.09 15.60
C TYR A 185 13.38 6.53 15.63
N ALA A 186 14.23 7.47 16.07
CA ALA A 186 13.82 8.88 16.24
C ALA A 186 13.55 9.62 14.92
N GLY A 187 14.01 9.07 13.83
CA GLY A 187 13.91 9.73 12.52
C GLY A 187 14.91 10.84 12.30
N ARG A 188 14.84 11.43 11.13
CA ARG A 188 15.62 12.61 10.68
C ARG A 188 14.93 13.22 9.46
N VAL A 189 15.34 14.37 9.00
CA VAL A 189 14.70 15.11 7.89
C VAL A 189 14.47 14.27 6.62
N ASN A 190 15.37 13.32 6.35
CA ASN A 190 15.28 12.42 5.18
C ASN A 190 14.85 10.98 5.52
N HIS A 191 14.45 10.71 6.76
CA HIS A 191 13.97 9.39 7.19
C HIS A 191 12.91 9.56 8.29
N PRO A 192 11.71 8.96 8.16
CA PRO A 192 10.62 9.20 9.10
C PRO A 192 10.94 8.68 10.52
N ALA A 193 10.38 9.35 11.53
CA ALA A 193 10.36 8.84 12.89
C ALA A 193 9.47 7.59 13.01
N ARG A 194 9.87 6.68 13.90
CA ARG A 194 9.20 5.41 14.17
C ARG A 194 9.20 5.06 15.66
N GLN A 195 9.29 6.07 16.54
CA GLN A 195 9.32 5.86 18.00
C GLN A 195 7.99 5.29 18.53
N ASN A 196 6.89 5.58 17.84
CA ASN A 196 5.54 5.07 18.11
C ASN A 196 5.18 3.80 17.33
N HIS A 197 6.10 3.25 16.58
CA HIS A 197 5.93 2.06 15.76
C HIS A 197 6.41 0.81 16.50
N ARG A 198 5.70 -0.32 16.29
CA ARG A 198 6.05 -1.64 16.79
C ARG A 198 6.04 -2.66 15.66
N VAL A 199 6.82 -3.71 15.83
CA VAL A 199 6.95 -4.81 14.87
C VAL A 199 6.73 -6.13 15.62
N ILE A 200 5.86 -6.98 15.10
CA ILE A 200 5.67 -8.33 15.61
C ILE A 200 6.64 -9.27 14.88
N PRO A 201 7.52 -9.96 15.59
CA PRO A 201 8.35 -10.99 14.99
C PRO A 201 7.50 -12.20 14.61
N VAL A 202 7.63 -12.66 13.38
CA VAL A 202 6.99 -13.89 12.87
C VAL A 202 8.04 -14.80 12.24
N VAL A 203 7.76 -16.11 12.23
CA VAL A 203 8.61 -17.08 11.54
C VAL A 203 7.88 -17.52 10.28
N ILE A 204 8.51 -17.31 9.12
CA ILE A 204 7.94 -17.66 7.82
C ILE A 204 8.96 -18.55 7.09
N ASN A 205 8.52 -19.72 6.69
CA ASN A 205 9.35 -20.74 6.03
C ASN A 205 10.70 -20.94 6.75
N GLY A 206 10.64 -21.09 8.10
CA GLY A 206 11.81 -21.31 8.94
C GLY A 206 12.76 -20.13 9.14
N SER A 207 12.45 -18.95 8.62
CA SER A 207 13.25 -17.72 8.77
C SER A 207 12.52 -16.65 9.56
N ARG A 208 13.28 -15.69 10.13
CA ARG A 208 12.73 -14.58 10.91
C ARG A 208 12.23 -13.45 10.00
N TRP A 209 11.03 -12.98 10.27
CA TRP A 209 10.37 -11.87 9.58
C TRP A 209 9.79 -10.88 10.58
N GLY A 210 9.52 -9.66 10.14
CA GLY A 210 8.75 -8.67 10.87
C GLY A 210 7.38 -8.51 10.24
N PHE A 211 6.36 -8.40 11.07
CA PHE A 211 4.99 -8.06 10.68
C PHE A 211 4.64 -6.69 11.24
N GLN A 212 4.20 -5.76 10.37
CA GLN A 212 3.78 -4.41 10.72
C GLN A 212 2.63 -3.95 9.83
N TYR A 213 1.86 -2.94 10.27
CA TYR A 213 0.90 -2.27 9.41
C TYR A 213 1.56 -1.13 8.61
N SER A 214 0.97 -0.81 7.47
CA SER A 214 1.35 0.37 6.70
C SER A 214 0.70 1.61 7.34
N PRO A 215 1.44 2.71 7.54
CA PRO A 215 0.86 3.93 8.08
C PRO A 215 -0.10 4.64 7.12
N TYR A 216 -0.12 4.24 5.85
CA TYR A 216 -0.97 4.88 4.81
C TYR A 216 -2.33 4.21 4.64
N VAL A 217 -2.50 2.97 5.08
CA VAL A 217 -3.76 2.21 5.08
C VAL A 217 -4.55 2.38 3.77
N TYR A 218 -3.96 1.94 2.66
CA TYR A 218 -4.64 2.00 1.37
C TYR A 218 -5.93 1.17 1.34
N TYR A 219 -5.99 0.09 2.13
CA TYR A 219 -7.13 -0.78 2.37
C TYR A 219 -7.13 -1.28 3.82
N ASN A 220 -8.21 -1.95 4.24
CA ASN A 220 -8.35 -2.38 5.62
C ASN A 220 -7.20 -3.30 6.07
N GLU A 221 -6.61 -2.99 7.21
CA GLU A 221 -5.51 -3.73 7.82
C GLU A 221 -4.32 -3.96 6.88
N HIS A 222 -4.02 -2.97 6.00
CA HIS A 222 -2.87 -3.04 5.10
C HIS A 222 -1.59 -3.28 5.90
N CYS A 223 -1.03 -4.48 5.76
CA CYS A 223 0.19 -4.89 6.45
C CYS A 223 1.35 -5.11 5.49
N ILE A 224 2.55 -5.07 6.05
CA ILE A 224 3.80 -5.38 5.39
C ILE A 224 4.51 -6.44 6.22
N VAL A 225 4.87 -7.54 5.57
CA VAL A 225 5.63 -8.64 6.15
C VAL A 225 6.99 -8.65 5.48
N PHE A 226 8.05 -8.42 6.23
CA PHE A 226 9.37 -8.17 5.66
C PHE A 226 10.45 -9.05 6.30
N ASN A 227 11.42 -9.45 5.50
CA ASN A 227 12.55 -10.25 5.96
C ASN A 227 13.34 -9.48 7.03
N SER A 228 13.73 -10.14 8.11
CA SER A 228 14.56 -9.52 9.15
C SER A 228 15.96 -9.12 8.64
N GLN A 229 16.39 -9.70 7.52
CA GLN A 229 17.63 -9.35 6.84
C GLN A 229 17.34 -8.45 5.64
N HIS A 230 18.17 -7.42 5.45
CA HIS A 230 18.08 -6.54 4.29
C HIS A 230 18.69 -7.24 3.07
N ILE A 231 17.90 -8.07 2.39
CA ILE A 231 18.26 -8.81 1.19
C ILE A 231 17.30 -8.49 0.05
N PRO A 232 17.73 -8.53 -1.21
CA PRO A 232 16.87 -8.24 -2.35
C PRO A 232 15.70 -9.21 -2.47
N MET A 233 14.60 -8.70 -3.03
CA MET A 233 13.45 -9.53 -3.41
C MET A 233 13.81 -10.49 -4.54
N LYS A 234 13.21 -11.67 -4.49
CA LYS A 234 13.20 -12.65 -5.58
C LYS A 234 11.85 -13.33 -5.64
N ILE A 235 11.37 -13.60 -6.85
CA ILE A 235 10.23 -14.47 -7.08
C ILE A 235 10.77 -15.85 -7.48
N GLU A 236 10.62 -16.79 -6.59
CA GLU A 236 11.14 -18.17 -6.73
C GLU A 236 10.25 -19.13 -5.92
N HIS A 237 10.53 -20.43 -5.99
CA HIS A 237 9.84 -21.48 -5.25
C HIS A 237 9.58 -21.10 -3.77
N ASP A 238 10.61 -20.65 -3.09
CA ASP A 238 10.53 -20.26 -1.67
C ASP A 238 9.57 -19.09 -1.42
N THR A 239 9.37 -18.22 -2.41
CA THR A 239 8.38 -17.14 -2.31
C THR A 239 6.97 -17.70 -2.13
N PHE A 240 6.60 -18.68 -2.94
CA PHE A 240 5.28 -19.34 -2.83
C PHE A 240 5.12 -20.06 -1.49
N CYS A 241 6.17 -20.75 -1.03
CA CYS A 241 6.20 -21.38 0.31
C CYS A 241 5.94 -20.35 1.40
N LYS A 242 6.63 -19.21 1.36
CA LYS A 242 6.52 -18.11 2.34
C LYS A 242 5.12 -17.50 2.34
N LEU A 243 4.52 -17.25 1.16
CA LEU A 243 3.17 -16.70 1.06
C LEU A 243 2.14 -17.64 1.71
N PHE A 244 2.19 -18.94 1.42
CA PHE A 244 1.26 -19.89 2.03
C PHE A 244 1.52 -20.13 3.51
N ASP A 245 2.77 -20.06 3.97
CA ASP A 245 3.07 -20.17 5.39
C ASP A 245 2.47 -19.00 6.18
N PHE A 246 2.54 -17.79 5.63
CA PHE A 246 1.86 -16.62 6.21
C PHE A 246 0.33 -16.79 6.22
N VAL A 247 -0.28 -17.23 5.11
CA VAL A 247 -1.74 -17.46 5.04
C VAL A 247 -2.21 -18.54 6.01
N LYS A 248 -1.39 -19.56 6.29
CA LYS A 248 -1.70 -20.57 7.32
C LYS A 248 -1.72 -19.99 8.73
N GLN A 249 -0.81 -19.04 9.02
CA GLN A 249 -0.74 -18.35 10.30
C GLN A 249 -1.87 -17.31 10.45
N PHE A 250 -2.24 -16.62 9.37
CA PHE A 250 -3.26 -15.58 9.33
C PHE A 250 -4.29 -15.85 8.23
N PRO A 251 -5.19 -16.85 8.40
CA PRO A 251 -6.07 -17.33 7.32
C PRO A 251 -7.15 -16.33 6.89
N HIS A 252 -7.39 -15.28 7.66
CA HIS A 252 -8.28 -14.17 7.33
C HIS A 252 -7.62 -13.09 6.47
N TYR A 253 -6.29 -13.18 6.25
CA TYR A 253 -5.53 -12.26 5.40
C TYR A 253 -5.24 -12.87 4.03
N PHE A 254 -5.18 -12.01 3.01
CA PHE A 254 -4.41 -12.29 1.81
C PHE A 254 -2.97 -11.82 2.01
N VAL A 255 -2.05 -12.31 1.20
CA VAL A 255 -0.68 -11.82 1.10
C VAL A 255 -0.17 -11.97 -0.32
N GLY A 256 0.59 -10.99 -0.81
CA GLY A 256 1.19 -11.03 -2.14
C GLY A 256 2.55 -10.36 -2.18
N SER A 257 3.30 -10.65 -3.21
CA SER A 257 4.59 -10.04 -3.51
C SER A 257 4.50 -9.13 -4.72
N ASN A 258 5.19 -7.99 -4.68
CA ASN A 258 5.50 -7.30 -5.93
C ASN A 258 6.38 -8.19 -6.81
N ALA A 259 6.41 -7.92 -8.10
CA ALA A 259 7.37 -8.52 -9.01
C ALA A 259 8.80 -8.08 -8.68
N ASP A 260 9.78 -8.92 -8.99
CA ASP A 260 11.20 -8.73 -8.64
C ASP A 260 12.04 -8.00 -9.71
N LEU A 261 11.40 -7.60 -10.82
CA LEU A 261 12.05 -6.84 -11.90
C LEU A 261 11.67 -5.36 -11.84
N PRO A 262 12.55 -4.45 -12.29
CA PRO A 262 12.24 -3.02 -12.43
C PRO A 262 11.01 -2.79 -13.32
N ILE A 263 10.42 -1.59 -13.26
CA ILE A 263 9.24 -1.19 -14.05
C ILE A 263 7.95 -1.88 -13.59
N VAL A 264 7.95 -3.18 -13.44
CA VAL A 264 6.79 -4.00 -13.04
C VAL A 264 6.80 -4.40 -11.56
N GLY A 265 7.89 -4.08 -10.85
CA GLY A 265 8.04 -4.30 -9.41
C GLY A 265 7.61 -3.09 -8.56
N GLY A 266 7.64 -3.26 -7.25
CA GLY A 266 7.41 -2.21 -6.27
C GLY A 266 8.59 -1.24 -6.13
N SER A 267 8.42 -0.23 -5.27
CA SER A 267 9.44 0.81 -5.03
C SER A 267 10.65 0.36 -4.20
N ILE A 268 10.57 -0.79 -3.51
CA ILE A 268 11.62 -1.33 -2.64
C ILE A 268 11.96 -2.74 -3.08
N LEU A 269 12.80 -2.88 -4.10
CA LEU A 269 13.28 -4.19 -4.58
C LEU A 269 14.47 -4.72 -3.77
N SER A 270 15.15 -3.84 -3.03
CA SER A 270 16.35 -4.17 -2.26
C SER A 270 16.10 -4.85 -0.93
N HIS A 271 14.85 -4.96 -0.49
CA HIS A 271 14.47 -5.60 0.76
C HIS A 271 13.28 -6.54 0.54
N ASP A 272 13.50 -7.84 0.77
CA ASP A 272 12.49 -8.89 0.59
C ASP A 272 11.29 -8.66 1.52
N HIS A 273 10.10 -8.49 0.95
CA HIS A 273 8.89 -8.18 1.68
C HIS A 273 7.63 -8.54 0.89
N PHE A 274 6.55 -8.74 1.62
CA PHE A 274 5.20 -8.98 1.11
C PHE A 274 4.24 -7.93 1.64
N GLN A 275 3.13 -7.72 0.95
CA GLN A 275 2.01 -6.90 1.40
C GLN A 275 0.78 -7.79 1.56
N GLY A 276 0.04 -7.57 2.63
CA GLY A 276 -1.16 -8.33 2.94
C GLY A 276 -2.19 -7.50 3.70
N GLY A 277 -3.23 -8.15 4.18
CA GLY A 277 -4.26 -7.50 4.99
C GLY A 277 -5.62 -8.19 4.91
N HIS A 278 -6.56 -7.66 5.65
CA HIS A 278 -7.94 -8.16 5.70
C HIS A 278 -8.82 -7.38 4.71
N TYR A 279 -8.66 -7.70 3.42
CA TYR A 279 -9.40 -7.03 2.34
C TYR A 279 -9.61 -7.95 1.14
N GLU A 280 -10.77 -7.88 0.50
CA GLU A 280 -11.08 -8.61 -0.71
C GLU A 280 -11.14 -7.67 -1.91
N PHE A 281 -10.09 -7.71 -2.73
CA PHE A 281 -9.98 -6.88 -3.93
C PHE A 281 -10.87 -7.32 -5.07
N ALA A 282 -11.07 -6.44 -6.04
CA ALA A 282 -11.86 -6.71 -7.24
C ALA A 282 -11.33 -7.94 -8.01
N MET A 283 -10.03 -8.08 -8.15
CA MET A 283 -9.42 -9.25 -8.81
C MET A 283 -9.76 -10.57 -8.08
N ALA A 284 -9.80 -10.57 -6.73
CA ALA A 284 -10.16 -11.77 -5.97
C ALA A 284 -11.62 -12.20 -6.20
N ARG A 285 -12.52 -11.24 -6.48
CA ARG A 285 -13.95 -11.48 -6.81
C ARG A 285 -14.17 -11.85 -8.27
N ALA A 286 -13.19 -11.54 -9.14
CA ALA A 286 -13.31 -11.80 -10.57
C ALA A 286 -13.41 -13.30 -10.87
N GLN A 287 -14.27 -13.64 -11.84
CA GLN A 287 -14.55 -15.04 -12.19
C GLN A 287 -13.44 -15.63 -13.06
N VAL A 288 -13.24 -16.93 -12.95
CA VAL A 288 -12.46 -17.69 -13.90
C VAL A 288 -13.29 -17.81 -15.20
N GLU A 289 -12.77 -17.32 -16.31
CA GLU A 289 -13.45 -17.34 -17.59
C GLU A 289 -13.14 -18.61 -18.43
N ARG A 290 -11.96 -19.17 -18.24
CA ARG A 290 -11.51 -20.40 -18.92
C ARG A 290 -10.71 -21.26 -17.96
N THR A 291 -11.04 -22.54 -17.89
CA THR A 291 -10.30 -23.53 -17.11
C THR A 291 -9.36 -24.34 -17.99
N PHE A 292 -8.28 -24.81 -17.42
CA PHE A 292 -7.34 -25.70 -18.08
C PHE A 292 -6.76 -26.70 -17.08
N THR A 293 -6.10 -27.74 -17.58
CA THR A 293 -5.43 -28.75 -16.76
C THR A 293 -3.95 -28.81 -17.12
N VAL A 294 -3.09 -28.88 -16.11
CA VAL A 294 -1.65 -29.10 -16.29
C VAL A 294 -1.36 -30.57 -15.94
N LYS A 295 -0.65 -31.26 -16.83
CA LYS A 295 -0.28 -32.68 -16.66
C LYS A 295 0.49 -32.89 -15.37
N GLY A 296 0.03 -33.86 -14.55
CA GLY A 296 0.58 -34.13 -13.22
C GLY A 296 0.01 -33.25 -12.10
N PHE A 297 -0.94 -32.34 -12.44
CA PHE A 297 -1.66 -31.47 -11.50
C PHE A 297 -3.17 -31.50 -11.72
N GLU A 298 -3.71 -32.66 -12.09
CA GLU A 298 -5.15 -32.87 -12.36
C GLU A 298 -6.02 -32.67 -11.10
N ASP A 299 -5.40 -32.67 -9.93
CA ASP A 299 -5.99 -32.38 -8.62
C ASP A 299 -6.03 -30.89 -8.26
N VAL A 300 -5.43 -30.01 -9.07
CA VAL A 300 -5.43 -28.56 -8.90
C VAL A 300 -6.40 -27.92 -9.89
N GLU A 301 -7.32 -27.12 -9.40
CA GLU A 301 -8.17 -26.28 -10.23
C GLU A 301 -7.33 -25.13 -10.79
N ALA A 302 -7.25 -24.99 -12.10
CA ALA A 302 -6.51 -23.94 -12.77
C ALA A 302 -7.35 -23.23 -13.83
N GLY A 303 -7.18 -21.93 -13.96
CA GLY A 303 -7.90 -21.17 -14.98
C GLY A 303 -7.42 -19.73 -15.14
N ILE A 304 -7.85 -19.13 -16.23
CA ILE A 304 -7.60 -17.73 -16.58
C ILE A 304 -8.72 -16.88 -15.99
N VAL A 305 -8.36 -15.83 -15.28
CA VAL A 305 -9.31 -14.92 -14.63
C VAL A 305 -9.79 -13.86 -15.62
N ASN A 306 -11.08 -13.55 -15.63
CA ASN A 306 -11.63 -12.42 -16.37
C ASN A 306 -11.19 -11.10 -15.72
N TRP A 307 -10.00 -10.68 -16.07
CA TRP A 307 -9.32 -9.52 -15.52
C TRP A 307 -8.58 -8.74 -16.63
N PRO A 308 -8.41 -7.40 -16.52
CA PRO A 308 -7.69 -6.65 -17.55
C PRO A 308 -6.24 -7.09 -17.74
N MET A 309 -5.60 -7.56 -16.67
CA MET A 309 -4.25 -8.13 -16.71
C MET A 309 -4.29 -9.66 -16.88
N SER A 310 -3.15 -10.25 -17.24
CA SER A 310 -3.02 -11.69 -17.52
C SER A 310 -2.84 -12.48 -16.21
N VAL A 311 -3.92 -13.07 -15.70
CA VAL A 311 -3.96 -13.74 -14.40
C VAL A 311 -4.30 -15.21 -14.55
N ILE A 312 -3.44 -16.08 -14.04
CA ILE A 312 -3.70 -17.50 -13.82
C ILE A 312 -4.08 -17.68 -12.35
N ARG A 313 -5.26 -18.22 -12.09
CA ARG A 313 -5.70 -18.63 -10.74
C ARG A 313 -5.59 -20.12 -10.59
N ILE A 314 -4.92 -20.56 -9.51
CA ILE A 314 -4.85 -21.97 -9.12
C ILE A 314 -5.40 -22.16 -7.72
N SER A 315 -6.12 -23.26 -7.49
CA SER A 315 -6.81 -23.52 -6.22
C SER A 315 -6.77 -25.02 -5.87
N ALA A 316 -6.44 -25.34 -4.63
CA ALA A 316 -6.46 -26.69 -4.07
C ALA A 316 -6.56 -26.66 -2.53
N ALA A 317 -6.93 -27.80 -1.93
CA ALA A 317 -6.90 -27.97 -0.47
C ALA A 317 -5.46 -28.06 0.06
N ASP A 318 -4.55 -28.64 -0.73
CA ASP A 318 -3.12 -28.74 -0.37
C ASP A 318 -2.32 -27.60 -1.00
N SER A 319 -1.81 -26.72 -0.14
CA SER A 319 -0.95 -25.61 -0.57
C SER A 319 0.37 -26.06 -1.19
N GLY A 320 0.89 -27.24 -0.84
CA GLY A 320 2.11 -27.80 -1.44
C GLY A 320 1.93 -28.10 -2.92
N ARG A 321 0.73 -28.55 -3.33
CA ARG A 321 0.38 -28.76 -4.76
C ARG A 321 0.36 -27.43 -5.51
N LEU A 322 -0.13 -26.36 -4.87
CA LEU A 322 -0.13 -25.01 -5.47
C LEU A 322 1.30 -24.47 -5.62
N VAL A 323 2.14 -24.66 -4.62
CA VAL A 323 3.58 -24.27 -4.69
C VAL A 323 4.26 -24.98 -5.85
N ALA A 324 4.07 -26.30 -5.99
CA ALA A 324 4.69 -27.08 -7.05
C ALA A 324 4.21 -26.64 -8.45
N LEU A 325 2.91 -26.39 -8.62
CA LEU A 325 2.38 -25.92 -9.91
C LEU A 325 2.82 -24.47 -10.22
N ALA A 326 2.84 -23.60 -9.20
CA ALA A 326 3.30 -22.22 -9.37
C ALA A 326 4.77 -22.16 -9.79
N ASP A 327 5.61 -23.06 -9.28
CA ASP A 327 7.02 -23.19 -9.68
C ASP A 327 7.16 -23.63 -11.15
N VAL A 328 6.35 -24.58 -11.58
CA VAL A 328 6.27 -25.00 -13.02
C VAL A 328 5.86 -23.81 -13.89
N ILE A 329 4.81 -23.08 -13.53
CA ILE A 329 4.33 -21.92 -14.29
C ILE A 329 5.39 -20.81 -14.32
N LEU A 330 6.02 -20.49 -13.17
CA LEU A 330 7.08 -19.48 -13.10
C LEU A 330 8.27 -19.85 -13.98
N SER A 331 8.73 -21.09 -13.90
CA SER A 331 9.87 -21.59 -14.69
C SER A 331 9.59 -21.55 -16.19
N ALA A 332 8.40 -21.98 -16.59
CA ALA A 332 7.95 -21.89 -17.98
C ALA A 332 7.87 -20.42 -18.43
N TRP A 333 7.25 -19.54 -17.63
CA TRP A 333 7.08 -18.14 -17.97
C TRP A 333 8.42 -17.40 -18.11
N ARG A 334 9.37 -17.66 -17.22
CA ARG A 334 10.69 -17.00 -17.29
C ARG A 334 11.44 -17.29 -18.59
N GLY A 335 11.26 -18.45 -19.19
CA GLY A 335 11.90 -18.83 -20.46
C GLY A 335 11.01 -18.63 -21.69
N TYR A 336 9.77 -18.12 -21.53
CA TYR A 336 8.80 -18.08 -22.63
C TYR A 336 8.96 -16.84 -23.49
N SER A 337 9.09 -17.07 -24.81
CA SER A 337 9.02 -16.02 -25.83
C SER A 337 7.93 -16.34 -26.85
N ASP A 338 7.16 -15.33 -27.25
CA ASP A 338 6.16 -15.36 -28.32
C ASP A 338 6.26 -14.05 -29.11
N GLU A 339 7.06 -14.04 -30.16
CA GLU A 339 7.33 -12.84 -30.97
C GLU A 339 6.03 -12.28 -31.57
N ALA A 340 5.07 -13.13 -31.90
CA ALA A 340 3.78 -12.69 -32.45
C ALA A 340 2.95 -11.88 -31.45
N ALA A 341 3.16 -12.11 -30.14
CA ALA A 341 2.54 -11.34 -29.06
C ALA A 341 3.48 -10.28 -28.46
N PHE A 342 4.64 -10.04 -29.07
CA PHE A 342 5.70 -9.15 -28.57
C PHE A 342 6.22 -9.54 -27.18
N ILE A 343 6.22 -10.82 -26.85
CA ILE A 343 6.73 -11.35 -25.59
C ILE A 343 8.13 -11.91 -25.81
N PHE A 344 9.11 -11.35 -25.10
CA PHE A 344 10.48 -11.81 -25.11
C PHE A 344 10.90 -12.14 -23.67
N ALA A 345 11.45 -13.34 -23.47
CA ALA A 345 11.95 -13.76 -22.17
C ALA A 345 13.14 -12.92 -21.72
N GLU A 346 14.00 -12.55 -22.66
CA GLU A 346 15.19 -11.73 -22.43
C GLU A 346 15.56 -10.93 -23.68
N THR A 347 16.32 -9.86 -23.49
CA THR A 347 16.98 -9.08 -24.56
C THR A 347 18.39 -8.74 -24.09
N ASP A 348 19.39 -9.07 -24.89
CA ASP A 348 20.82 -8.84 -24.57
C ASP A 348 21.26 -9.43 -23.20
N GLY A 349 20.62 -10.54 -22.77
CA GLY A 349 20.87 -11.22 -21.51
C GLY A 349 20.12 -10.63 -20.30
N GLU A 350 19.32 -9.59 -20.48
CA GLU A 350 18.48 -9.02 -19.41
C GLU A 350 17.09 -9.67 -19.42
N PRO A 351 16.64 -10.27 -18.30
CA PRO A 351 15.36 -10.96 -18.21
C PRO A 351 14.19 -9.98 -18.16
N HIS A 352 13.07 -10.36 -18.80
CA HIS A 352 11.85 -9.55 -18.83
C HIS A 352 10.67 -10.18 -18.12
N ASN A 353 10.57 -11.51 -18.10
CA ASN A 353 9.42 -12.21 -17.56
C ASN A 353 9.53 -12.43 -16.05
N THR A 354 8.47 -12.11 -15.32
CA THR A 354 8.32 -12.36 -13.90
C THR A 354 6.84 -12.50 -13.54
N ILE A 355 6.53 -12.73 -12.25
CA ILE A 355 5.16 -12.92 -11.76
C ILE A 355 4.93 -12.03 -10.53
N THR A 356 3.72 -11.50 -10.39
CA THR A 356 3.19 -10.92 -9.15
C THR A 356 2.26 -11.96 -8.53
N PRO A 357 2.68 -12.71 -7.48
CA PRO A 357 1.88 -13.75 -6.85
C PRO A 357 1.05 -13.21 -5.70
N ILE A 358 -0.21 -13.66 -5.56
CA ILE A 358 -1.13 -13.29 -4.48
C ILE A 358 -1.80 -14.55 -3.93
N ALA A 359 -1.54 -14.86 -2.66
CA ALA A 359 -2.09 -16.01 -1.96
C ALA A 359 -3.19 -15.62 -0.97
N ARG A 360 -4.18 -16.49 -0.80
CA ARG A 360 -5.24 -16.37 0.20
C ARG A 360 -5.86 -17.73 0.52
N LYS A 361 -6.63 -17.76 1.59
CA LYS A 361 -7.51 -18.88 1.89
C LYS A 361 -8.95 -18.53 1.49
N ARG A 362 -9.66 -19.48 0.85
CA ARG A 362 -11.07 -19.35 0.51
C ARG A 362 -11.81 -20.62 0.91
N GLY A 363 -12.55 -20.54 2.02
CA GLY A 363 -13.13 -21.72 2.64
C GLY A 363 -12.08 -22.75 3.01
N GLU A 364 -12.22 -23.98 2.53
CA GLU A 364 -11.25 -25.06 2.81
C GLU A 364 -10.07 -25.11 1.84
N LYS A 365 -10.08 -24.29 0.77
CA LYS A 365 -9.02 -24.27 -0.23
C LYS A 365 -8.09 -23.07 -0.02
N PHE A 366 -6.85 -23.28 -0.46
CA PHE A 366 -5.94 -22.19 -0.74
C PHE A 366 -6.09 -21.75 -2.20
N GLU A 367 -5.87 -20.49 -2.45
CA GLU A 367 -5.88 -19.87 -3.78
C GLU A 367 -4.58 -19.11 -4.00
N LEU A 368 -4.05 -19.18 -5.22
CA LEU A 368 -2.91 -18.37 -5.66
C LEU A 368 -3.24 -17.77 -7.03
N ASP A 369 -3.21 -16.45 -7.10
CA ASP A 369 -3.24 -15.72 -8.36
C ASP A 369 -1.80 -15.44 -8.80
N LEU A 370 -1.47 -15.84 -10.02
CA LEU A 370 -0.18 -15.61 -10.67
C LEU A 370 -0.39 -14.61 -11.80
N VAL A 371 -0.03 -13.35 -11.55
CA VAL A 371 -0.15 -12.29 -12.56
C VAL A 371 1.13 -12.24 -13.37
N LEU A 372 1.04 -12.57 -14.65
CA LEU A 372 2.17 -12.58 -15.57
C LEU A 372 2.62 -11.14 -15.85
N ARG A 373 3.90 -10.86 -15.71
CA ARG A 373 4.51 -9.55 -15.93
C ARG A 373 5.67 -9.65 -16.89
N ASN A 374 5.90 -8.56 -17.63
CA ASN A 374 7.05 -8.39 -18.50
C ASN A 374 7.47 -6.92 -18.51
N ASN A 375 8.77 -6.63 -18.39
CA ASN A 375 9.30 -5.27 -18.24
C ASN A 375 10.03 -4.73 -19.48
N ILE A 376 9.83 -5.37 -20.65
CA ILE A 376 10.48 -4.92 -21.87
C ILE A 376 10.13 -3.46 -22.20
N THR A 377 11.12 -2.74 -22.71
CA THR A 377 10.97 -1.35 -23.16
C THR A 377 11.28 -1.23 -24.65
N THR A 378 10.74 -0.20 -25.29
CA THR A 378 11.05 0.20 -26.66
C THR A 378 11.27 1.71 -26.72
N GLU A 379 11.73 2.22 -27.89
CA GLU A 379 11.84 3.68 -28.08
C GLU A 379 10.46 4.35 -27.96
N GLU A 380 9.39 3.72 -28.41
CA GLU A 380 8.01 4.20 -28.29
C GLU A 380 7.48 4.12 -26.84
N HIS A 381 7.88 3.07 -26.11
CA HIS A 381 7.45 2.82 -24.72
C HIS A 381 8.66 2.75 -23.76
N PRO A 382 9.32 3.88 -23.49
CA PRO A 382 10.55 3.90 -22.67
C PRO A 382 10.30 3.59 -21.19
N LEU A 383 9.06 3.67 -20.72
CA LEU A 383 8.65 3.29 -19.36
C LEU A 383 8.16 1.84 -19.27
N GLY A 384 8.10 1.13 -20.39
CA GLY A 384 7.63 -0.26 -20.50
C GLY A 384 6.51 -0.40 -21.53
N VAL A 385 6.55 -1.50 -22.31
CA VAL A 385 5.47 -1.86 -23.25
C VAL A 385 4.22 -2.28 -22.47
N TYR A 386 4.41 -2.99 -21.35
CA TYR A 386 3.36 -3.44 -20.44
C TYR A 386 3.28 -2.55 -19.19
N HIS A 387 3.07 -1.27 -19.45
CA HIS A 387 3.03 -0.17 -18.50
C HIS A 387 1.97 0.84 -18.96
N PRO A 388 1.39 1.69 -18.09
CA PRO A 388 0.50 2.76 -18.53
C PRO A 388 1.08 3.58 -19.67
N HIS A 389 0.37 3.70 -20.79
CA HIS A 389 0.83 4.45 -21.94
C HIS A 389 0.67 5.96 -21.73
N ALA A 390 1.37 6.76 -22.55
CA ALA A 390 1.53 8.20 -22.38
C ALA A 390 0.22 8.99 -22.29
N ASN A 391 -0.81 8.57 -23.05
CA ASN A 391 -2.13 9.18 -23.05
C ASN A 391 -2.87 9.06 -21.70
N LEU A 392 -2.49 8.11 -20.85
CA LEU A 392 -3.09 7.88 -19.53
C LEU A 392 -2.31 8.56 -18.39
N HIS A 393 -1.12 9.11 -18.67
CA HIS A 393 -0.22 9.69 -17.66
C HIS A 393 -0.77 10.91 -16.94
N HIS A 394 -1.77 11.57 -17.50
CA HIS A 394 -2.46 12.67 -16.84
C HIS A 394 -3.19 12.21 -15.55
N ILE A 395 -3.59 10.94 -15.46
CA ILE A 395 -4.19 10.31 -14.28
C ILE A 395 -3.17 9.42 -13.56
N LYS A 396 -2.56 8.45 -14.26
CA LYS A 396 -1.65 7.46 -13.65
C LYS A 396 -0.43 7.23 -14.54
N LYS A 397 0.75 7.63 -14.04
CA LYS A 397 2.04 7.46 -14.73
C LYS A 397 2.95 6.45 -14.04
N GLU A 398 2.75 6.23 -12.74
CA GLU A 398 3.61 5.41 -11.92
C GLU A 398 3.48 3.92 -12.27
N ASN A 399 4.49 3.14 -11.91
CA ASN A 399 4.49 1.69 -12.07
C ASN A 399 3.27 1.05 -11.39
N ILE A 400 2.74 0.00 -12.01
CA ILE A 400 1.61 -0.77 -11.51
C ILE A 400 2.15 -1.88 -10.60
N GLY A 401 2.06 -1.64 -9.30
CA GLY A 401 2.47 -2.56 -8.24
C GLY A 401 1.35 -3.50 -7.81
N LEU A 402 1.61 -4.28 -6.75
CA LEU A 402 0.71 -5.30 -6.23
C LEU A 402 -0.74 -4.79 -5.99
N ILE A 403 -0.88 -3.62 -5.39
CA ILE A 403 -2.18 -3.06 -4.99
C ILE A 403 -3.01 -2.71 -6.23
N GLU A 404 -2.39 -2.02 -7.18
CA GLU A 404 -3.05 -1.64 -8.44
C GLU A 404 -3.42 -2.87 -9.26
N VAL A 405 -2.53 -3.86 -9.34
CA VAL A 405 -2.79 -5.15 -10.02
C VAL A 405 -4.09 -5.79 -9.53
N MET A 406 -4.36 -5.71 -8.23
CA MET A 406 -5.56 -6.28 -7.62
C MET A 406 -6.83 -5.42 -7.80
N GLY A 407 -6.72 -4.22 -8.39
CA GLY A 407 -7.86 -3.39 -8.75
C GLY A 407 -8.14 -2.22 -7.80
N LEU A 408 -7.14 -1.76 -7.03
CA LEU A 408 -7.22 -0.53 -6.24
C LEU A 408 -6.25 0.51 -6.82
N ALA A 409 -6.77 1.57 -7.40
CA ALA A 409 -5.97 2.71 -7.84
C ALA A 409 -5.53 3.55 -6.64
N VAL A 410 -4.22 3.71 -6.47
CA VAL A 410 -3.65 4.71 -5.58
C VAL A 410 -3.17 5.88 -6.43
N LEU A 411 -3.95 6.96 -6.44
CA LEU A 411 -3.73 8.12 -7.28
C LEU A 411 -3.02 9.25 -6.50
N PRO A 412 -2.23 10.10 -7.18
CA PRO A 412 -1.50 11.18 -6.53
C PRO A 412 -2.42 12.30 -6.03
N ALA A 413 -2.00 12.96 -4.93
CA ALA A 413 -2.77 14.01 -4.25
C ALA A 413 -3.12 15.21 -5.17
N ARG A 414 -2.24 15.53 -6.15
CA ARG A 414 -2.49 16.60 -7.12
C ARG A 414 -3.84 16.51 -7.83
N LEU A 415 -4.34 15.29 -8.05
CA LEU A 415 -5.60 15.07 -8.76
C LEU A 415 -6.82 15.64 -8.02
N LYS A 416 -6.76 15.82 -6.71
CA LYS A 416 -7.85 16.49 -5.99
C LYS A 416 -8.08 17.89 -6.52
N ASP A 417 -7.07 18.74 -6.47
CA ASP A 417 -7.17 20.14 -6.86
C ASP A 417 -7.36 20.28 -8.39
N GLU A 418 -6.71 19.39 -9.17
CA GLU A 418 -6.87 19.34 -10.62
C GLU A 418 -8.32 19.00 -11.02
N MET A 419 -8.99 18.03 -10.38
CA MET A 419 -10.35 17.65 -10.71
C MET A 419 -11.39 18.68 -10.24
N GLU A 420 -11.21 19.31 -9.09
CA GLU A 420 -12.05 20.43 -8.63
C GLU A 420 -11.97 21.60 -9.63
N LYS A 421 -10.78 21.96 -10.07
CA LYS A 421 -10.57 23.03 -11.07
C LYS A 421 -11.09 22.63 -12.45
N LEU A 422 -10.97 21.37 -12.83
CA LEU A 422 -11.50 20.82 -14.07
C LEU A 422 -13.02 20.93 -14.12
N GLU A 423 -13.70 20.57 -13.03
CA GLU A 423 -15.16 20.74 -12.89
C GLU A 423 -15.59 22.18 -13.12
N GLU A 424 -14.93 23.15 -12.48
CA GLU A 424 -15.22 24.57 -12.64
C GLU A 424 -15.00 25.04 -14.09
N ALA A 425 -13.93 24.60 -14.73
CA ALA A 425 -13.60 24.96 -16.10
C ALA A 425 -14.60 24.40 -17.11
N ILE A 426 -15.04 23.15 -16.96
CA ILE A 426 -16.07 22.54 -17.83
C ILE A 426 -17.40 23.27 -17.66
N LEU A 427 -17.85 23.54 -16.43
CA LEU A 427 -19.12 24.24 -16.16
C LEU A 427 -19.16 25.69 -16.70
N SER A 428 -18.01 26.37 -16.69
CA SER A 428 -17.90 27.73 -17.23
C SER A 428 -17.62 27.78 -18.74
N GLY A 429 -17.37 26.65 -19.40
CA GLY A 429 -16.98 26.59 -20.81
C GLY A 429 -15.57 27.17 -21.08
N ALA A 430 -14.69 27.15 -20.09
CA ALA A 430 -13.32 27.65 -20.23
C ALA A 430 -12.49 26.72 -21.15
N ASP A 431 -11.54 27.31 -21.86
CA ASP A 431 -10.60 26.58 -22.72
C ASP A 431 -9.50 25.93 -21.85
N LEU A 432 -9.59 24.60 -21.68
CA LEU A 432 -8.68 23.82 -20.84
C LEU A 432 -7.21 23.92 -21.30
N ARG A 433 -6.97 24.10 -22.61
CA ARG A 433 -5.62 24.18 -23.18
C ARG A 433 -4.88 25.46 -22.83
N LYS A 434 -5.57 26.46 -22.26
CA LYS A 434 -4.97 27.72 -21.80
C LYS A 434 -4.56 27.69 -20.32
N ASP A 435 -4.89 26.61 -19.63
CA ASP A 435 -4.54 26.44 -18.22
C ASP A 435 -3.46 25.37 -18.06
N GLU A 436 -2.29 25.76 -17.53
CA GLU A 436 -1.12 24.88 -17.36
C GLU A 436 -1.39 23.60 -16.53
N LEU A 437 -2.36 23.65 -15.60
CA LEU A 437 -2.74 22.48 -14.80
C LEU A 437 -3.70 21.56 -15.55
N LEU A 438 -4.54 22.12 -16.42
CA LEU A 438 -5.65 21.40 -17.07
C LEU A 438 -5.34 20.95 -18.50
N GLU A 439 -4.35 21.57 -19.17
CA GLU A 439 -3.98 21.26 -20.56
C GLU A 439 -3.79 19.74 -20.79
N LYS A 440 -3.14 19.06 -19.87
CA LYS A 440 -2.89 17.62 -19.93
C LYS A 440 -4.14 16.75 -19.87
N HIS A 441 -5.27 17.30 -19.42
CA HIS A 441 -6.58 16.62 -19.36
C HIS A 441 -7.49 16.96 -20.55
N ALA A 442 -7.11 17.92 -21.41
CA ALA A 442 -7.99 18.45 -22.43
C ALA A 442 -8.46 17.39 -23.44
N ASP A 443 -7.53 16.58 -23.97
CA ASP A 443 -7.87 15.52 -24.95
C ASP A 443 -8.82 14.48 -24.33
N TRP A 444 -8.59 14.08 -23.10
CA TRP A 444 -9.45 13.16 -22.35
C TRP A 444 -10.86 13.74 -22.14
N VAL A 445 -10.98 15.02 -21.78
CA VAL A 445 -12.27 15.68 -21.59
C VAL A 445 -13.00 15.79 -22.93
N GLU A 446 -12.33 16.17 -24.00
CA GLU A 446 -12.92 16.25 -25.35
C GLU A 446 -13.44 14.88 -25.82
N GLU A 447 -12.78 13.78 -25.43
CA GLU A 447 -13.22 12.43 -25.77
C GLU A 447 -14.46 11.99 -24.98
N PHE A 448 -14.50 12.23 -23.65
CA PHE A 448 -15.62 11.70 -22.85
C PHE A 448 -16.84 12.63 -22.81
N LEU A 449 -16.64 13.94 -22.82
CA LEU A 449 -17.71 14.92 -22.61
C LEU A 449 -18.93 14.75 -23.54
N PRO A 450 -18.76 14.42 -24.85
CA PRO A 450 -19.88 14.20 -25.76
C PRO A 450 -20.78 13.00 -25.40
N ARG A 451 -20.29 12.08 -24.58
CA ARG A 451 -21.06 10.92 -24.13
C ARG A 451 -22.10 11.27 -23.06
N TYR A 452 -22.00 12.47 -22.46
CA TYR A 452 -22.85 12.93 -21.37
C TYR A 452 -23.64 14.20 -21.78
N PRO A 453 -24.83 14.03 -22.36
CA PRO A 453 -25.60 15.19 -22.93
C PRO A 453 -26.21 16.11 -21.85
N GLN A 454 -26.25 15.66 -20.60
CA GLN A 454 -26.82 16.44 -19.49
C GLN A 454 -25.75 16.57 -18.37
N ILE A 455 -25.03 17.67 -18.40
CA ILE A 455 -23.99 17.99 -17.43
C ILE A 455 -24.43 19.22 -16.64
N ASN A 456 -24.35 19.11 -15.32
CA ASN A 456 -24.58 20.19 -14.38
C ASN A 456 -23.68 20.01 -13.15
N LYS A 457 -23.71 20.99 -12.26
CA LYS A 457 -22.89 21.00 -11.05
C LYS A 457 -23.10 19.77 -10.12
N ASP A 458 -24.30 19.20 -10.13
CA ASP A 458 -24.63 18.07 -9.24
C ASP A 458 -24.16 16.72 -9.80
N THR A 459 -23.88 16.64 -11.10
CA THR A 459 -23.57 15.37 -11.79
C THR A 459 -22.15 15.30 -12.33
N LEU A 460 -21.48 16.43 -12.55
CA LEU A 460 -20.21 16.45 -13.28
C LEU A 460 -19.07 15.75 -12.51
N MET A 461 -18.98 15.92 -11.20
CA MET A 461 -17.93 15.26 -10.43
C MET A 461 -18.10 13.73 -10.43
N ASP A 462 -19.31 13.21 -10.38
CA ASP A 462 -19.58 11.77 -10.49
C ASP A 462 -19.21 11.22 -11.88
N ILE A 463 -19.40 12.02 -12.92
CA ILE A 463 -18.96 11.71 -14.29
C ILE A 463 -17.42 11.65 -14.33
N ILE A 464 -16.73 12.65 -13.79
CA ILE A 464 -15.26 12.69 -13.71
C ILE A 464 -14.74 11.47 -12.94
N HIS A 465 -15.34 11.12 -11.82
CA HIS A 465 -14.98 9.93 -11.04
C HIS A 465 -15.16 8.65 -11.86
N THR A 466 -16.22 8.53 -12.61
CA THR A 466 -16.48 7.38 -13.50
C THR A 466 -15.41 7.30 -14.59
N GLU A 467 -15.07 8.42 -15.21
CA GLU A 467 -14.09 8.47 -16.29
C GLU A 467 -12.65 8.23 -15.78
N ILE A 468 -12.29 8.67 -14.56
CA ILE A 468 -11.05 8.28 -13.90
C ILE A 468 -10.99 6.75 -13.73
N GLY A 469 -12.09 6.13 -13.34
CA GLY A 469 -12.18 4.66 -13.24
C GLY A 469 -11.97 3.97 -14.59
N ASN A 470 -12.51 4.53 -15.68
CA ASN A 470 -12.29 4.04 -17.04
C ASN A 470 -10.81 4.17 -17.46
N VAL A 471 -10.17 5.30 -17.13
CA VAL A 471 -8.73 5.48 -17.37
C VAL A 471 -7.94 4.44 -16.59
N PHE A 472 -8.26 4.19 -15.32
CA PHE A 472 -7.55 3.17 -14.54
C PHE A 472 -7.77 1.75 -15.08
N MET A 473 -8.96 1.45 -15.58
CA MET A 473 -9.21 0.18 -16.28
C MET A 473 -8.26 0.03 -17.49
N GLN A 474 -8.11 1.08 -18.31
CA GLN A 474 -7.18 1.08 -19.45
C GLN A 474 -5.72 0.93 -18.99
N VAL A 475 -5.34 1.60 -17.89
CA VAL A 475 -4.01 1.42 -17.25
C VAL A 475 -3.72 -0.04 -16.94
N LEU A 476 -4.70 -0.79 -16.43
CA LEU A 476 -4.54 -2.22 -16.18
C LEU A 476 -4.49 -3.05 -17.49
N GLU A 477 -5.28 -2.67 -18.49
CA GLU A 477 -5.23 -3.32 -19.83
C GLU A 477 -3.89 -3.10 -20.52
N ASP A 478 -3.32 -1.88 -20.45
CA ASP A 478 -1.97 -1.58 -20.96
C ASP A 478 -0.91 -2.40 -20.24
N SER A 479 -1.07 -2.59 -18.94
CA SER A 479 -0.14 -3.36 -18.10
C SER A 479 -0.28 -4.88 -18.25
N GLY A 480 -1.35 -5.36 -18.90
CA GLY A 480 -1.56 -6.78 -19.21
C GLY A 480 -0.67 -7.27 -20.34
N VAL A 481 0.00 -8.40 -20.13
CA VAL A 481 0.89 -9.00 -21.14
C VAL A 481 0.09 -9.51 -22.32
N TYR A 482 -0.93 -10.32 -22.08
CA TYR A 482 -1.88 -10.77 -23.08
C TYR A 482 -3.06 -9.82 -23.16
N LYS A 483 -3.21 -9.15 -24.31
CA LYS A 483 -4.29 -8.17 -24.51
C LYS A 483 -5.66 -8.86 -24.56
N ARG A 484 -6.70 -8.09 -24.21
CA ARG A 484 -8.09 -8.61 -24.11
C ARG A 484 -8.83 -8.64 -25.45
N ASN A 485 -8.10 -8.86 -26.56
CA ASN A 485 -8.61 -9.11 -27.89
C ASN A 485 -8.40 -10.58 -28.30
N GLU A 486 -8.91 -10.99 -29.46
CA GLU A 486 -8.80 -12.37 -29.96
C GLU A 486 -7.34 -12.84 -30.10
N GLU A 487 -6.46 -11.98 -30.60
CA GLU A 487 -5.04 -12.30 -30.79
C GLU A 487 -4.31 -12.50 -29.47
N GLY A 488 -4.55 -11.61 -28.49
CA GLY A 488 -3.96 -11.70 -27.16
C GLY A 488 -4.47 -12.92 -26.39
N GLN A 489 -5.75 -13.27 -26.52
CA GLN A 489 -6.31 -14.46 -25.90
C GLN A 489 -5.76 -15.76 -26.54
N ALA A 490 -5.60 -15.79 -27.87
CA ALA A 490 -4.96 -16.91 -28.56
C ALA A 490 -3.47 -17.05 -28.15
N ALA A 491 -2.77 -15.93 -27.93
CA ALA A 491 -1.40 -15.97 -27.43
C ALA A 491 -1.33 -16.50 -25.98
N PHE A 492 -2.29 -16.15 -25.13
CA PHE A 492 -2.37 -16.70 -23.78
C PHE A 492 -2.62 -18.21 -23.81
N ASP A 493 -3.48 -18.70 -24.71
CA ASP A 493 -3.72 -20.13 -24.88
C ASP A 493 -2.44 -20.88 -25.31
N ARG A 494 -1.63 -20.31 -26.22
CA ARG A 494 -0.33 -20.90 -26.58
C ARG A 494 0.61 -21.05 -25.39
N PHE A 495 0.66 -20.06 -24.49
CA PHE A 495 1.43 -20.19 -23.25
C PHE A 495 0.89 -21.33 -22.36
N ILE A 496 -0.44 -21.38 -22.15
CA ILE A 496 -1.05 -22.43 -21.35
C ILE A 496 -0.79 -23.82 -21.94
N GLU A 497 -0.89 -23.99 -23.27
CA GLU A 497 -0.58 -25.23 -23.93
C GLU A 497 0.88 -25.64 -23.73
N SER A 498 1.81 -24.69 -23.73
CA SER A 498 3.23 -24.96 -23.51
C SER A 498 3.55 -25.55 -22.14
N LEU A 499 2.67 -25.38 -21.13
CA LEU A 499 2.83 -25.98 -19.79
C LEU A 499 2.69 -27.52 -19.82
N ASN A 500 2.16 -28.09 -20.90
CA ASN A 500 1.95 -29.52 -21.06
C ASN A 500 2.95 -30.18 -22.05
N CYS A 501 3.85 -29.40 -22.62
CA CYS A 501 4.91 -29.86 -23.51
C CYS A 501 6.20 -30.17 -22.74
#